data_74e609b6998f92774bf72da8af50ce5b
#
_entry.id   74e609b6998f92774bf72da8af50ce5b
#
_cell.length_a   1.000
_cell.length_b   1.000
_cell.length_c   1.000
_cell.angle_alpha   90.00
_cell.angle_beta   90.00
_cell.angle_gamma   90.00
#
_symmetry.space_group_name_H-M   'P 1'
#
loop_
_entity.id
_entity.type
_entity.pdbx_description
1 polymer ?
#
loop_
_entity_poly.entity_id
_entity_poly.type
_entity_poly.pdbx_seq_one_letter_code
_entity_poly.pdbx_strand_id
1 'polypeptide(L)'
;MRPLTLPRASSRKFLLLSGLALAAGAFLLTGGGSSPAAAGPLTPDGVVCTYGSEGQASTTQTFTLTARDGHITTPDGNTVYMWGFADGKGTFQYPGPNLCVKQGDRVRVILKNTLAAKTSIVFPGQSGVTADGVAAAPVLDGGGAITSLTPTADANGGSVTYSFVADAPGTYAYTSGTDEAVQTQMGLFGALIVRPAQGAAFAYNAARTEFDPTTEFVQVLSDLDPAIHNAVEQGRTPNILAIHPRYWMINGRSFPDTIAPNNATWLPNQPYNALIHTVANPSKPAIVRYVNVTSVSHPMHPHGDHGRVIGRDGALLAGPNGEDLSHEDFAIEVGPGQTVDALYGWEDTGNWSDPSPAAHPTLPDQPAALDTLHLSGDTWWSGSRFLGQQDKTNFPPGITVYNQCGEYYQVSHSHALNEVTNYGAAMGGMLTLWRIDPINHFDCA
;
A
#
# COMPACT_ATOMS: atom_id res chain seq x y z
N MET A 1 -22.41 -8.07 -53.11
CA MET A 1 -21.15 -7.46 -52.71
C MET A 1 -20.97 -6.17 -53.52
N ARG A 2 -21.13 -5.02 -52.89
CA ARG A 2 -20.83 -3.72 -53.48
C ARG A 2 -19.83 -3.00 -52.57
N PRO A 3 -18.80 -2.38 -53.08
CA PRO A 3 -17.81 -1.71 -52.28
C PRO A 3 -18.27 -0.33 -51.83
N LEU A 4 -18.04 0.00 -50.56
CA LEU A 4 -18.30 1.34 -49.96
C LEU A 4 -17.10 2.24 -50.29
N THR A 5 -17.41 3.37 -50.92
CA THR A 5 -16.46 4.45 -51.20
C THR A 5 -16.50 5.48 -50.05
N LEU A 6 -15.31 5.80 -49.51
CA LEU A 6 -15.11 6.87 -48.53
C LEU A 6 -14.97 8.24 -49.21
N PRO A 7 -15.48 9.34 -48.66
CA PRO A 7 -15.29 10.67 -49.24
C PRO A 7 -13.95 11.28 -48.85
N ARG A 8 -13.33 11.95 -49.85
CA ARG A 8 -12.07 12.70 -49.73
C ARG A 8 -12.29 13.99 -48.94
N ALA A 9 -11.40 14.25 -47.97
CA ALA A 9 -11.31 15.53 -47.28
C ALA A 9 -10.65 16.61 -48.16
N SER A 10 -11.25 17.79 -48.24
CA SER A 10 -10.76 18.97 -48.95
C SER A 10 -9.83 19.78 -48.04
N SER A 11 -8.64 20.05 -48.56
CA SER A 11 -7.62 20.96 -48.00
C SER A 11 -8.09 22.42 -48.11
N ARG A 12 -8.22 23.12 -46.99
CA ARG A 12 -8.25 24.60 -46.99
C ARG A 12 -6.92 25.16 -46.51
N LYS A 13 -6.28 25.89 -47.40
CA LYS A 13 -5.10 26.72 -47.13
C LYS A 13 -5.49 27.93 -46.34
N PHE A 14 -4.84 28.21 -45.22
CA PHE A 14 -4.90 29.53 -44.57
C PHE A 14 -3.62 30.27 -44.78
N LEU A 15 -3.75 31.52 -45.26
CA LEU A 15 -2.71 32.49 -45.53
C LEU A 15 -2.11 33.03 -44.21
N LEU A 16 -0.81 33.13 -44.18
CA LEU A 16 -0.04 33.90 -43.19
C LEU A 16 -0.08 35.39 -43.52
N LEU A 17 -0.35 36.21 -42.51
CA LEU A 17 0.01 37.64 -42.53
C LEU A 17 0.98 37.90 -41.37
N SER A 18 2.17 38.31 -41.76
CA SER A 18 3.28 38.73 -40.93
C SER A 18 3.08 40.15 -40.39
N GLY A 19 3.35 40.36 -39.12
CA GLY A 19 3.49 41.69 -38.54
C GLY A 19 4.63 41.68 -37.51
N LEU A 20 5.77 42.25 -37.94
CA LEU A 20 6.94 42.53 -37.09
C LEU A 20 6.69 43.70 -36.15
N ALA A 21 7.02 43.56 -34.88
CA ALA A 21 7.39 44.66 -34.01
C ALA A 21 8.49 44.21 -33.04
N LEU A 22 9.73 44.67 -33.33
CA LEU A 22 10.87 44.59 -32.39
C LEU A 22 10.65 45.58 -31.23
N ALA A 23 10.70 45.10 -29.99
CA ALA A 23 11.02 45.90 -28.84
C ALA A 23 12.15 45.21 -28.08
N ALA A 24 13.33 45.72 -28.15
CA ALA A 24 14.51 45.30 -27.41
C ALA A 24 14.38 45.83 -25.96
N GLY A 25 14.04 44.94 -25.03
CA GLY A 25 14.15 45.19 -23.60
C GLY A 25 15.26 44.35 -23.03
N ALA A 26 16.39 44.96 -22.66
CA ALA A 26 17.46 44.27 -21.94
C ALA A 26 16.98 43.93 -20.50
N PHE A 27 16.67 42.69 -20.26
CA PHE A 27 16.49 42.16 -18.91
C PHE A 27 17.86 41.62 -18.44
N LEU A 28 18.42 42.32 -17.48
CA LEU A 28 19.52 41.79 -16.65
C LEU A 28 18.98 40.61 -15.82
N LEU A 29 19.24 39.39 -16.28
CA LEU A 29 19.07 38.19 -15.51
C LEU A 29 20.18 38.12 -14.46
N THR A 30 19.91 38.61 -13.27
CA THR A 30 20.65 38.19 -12.05
C THR A 30 20.31 36.75 -11.82
N GLY A 31 21.17 35.86 -12.23
CA GLY A 31 21.05 34.41 -11.94
C GLY A 31 21.18 34.16 -10.45
N GLY A 32 20.07 34.20 -9.75
CA GLY A 32 19.94 33.51 -8.47
C GLY A 32 19.86 32.03 -8.77
N GLY A 33 20.97 31.32 -8.71
CA GLY A 33 20.98 29.87 -8.67
C GLY A 33 20.20 29.44 -7.43
N SER A 34 18.95 29.02 -7.59
CA SER A 34 18.28 28.21 -6.59
C SER A 34 19.02 26.87 -6.56
N SER A 35 19.87 26.67 -5.57
CA SER A 35 20.32 25.34 -5.20
C SER A 35 19.06 24.45 -5.10
N PRO A 36 19.07 23.25 -5.68
CA PRO A 36 17.98 22.30 -5.42
C PRO A 36 17.84 22.21 -3.91
N ALA A 37 16.62 22.37 -3.40
CA ALA A 37 16.34 22.16 -2.00
C ALA A 37 16.90 20.78 -1.63
N ALA A 38 17.81 20.76 -0.65
CA ALA A 38 18.29 19.50 -0.10
C ALA A 38 17.05 18.68 0.26
N ALA A 39 16.95 17.46 -0.27
CA ALA A 39 15.90 16.56 0.11
C ALA A 39 15.97 16.44 1.63
N GLY A 40 14.88 16.81 2.31
CA GLY A 40 14.80 16.63 3.76
C GLY A 40 15.01 15.15 4.09
N PRO A 41 15.38 14.82 5.35
CA PRO A 41 15.57 13.45 5.74
C PRO A 41 14.34 12.65 5.30
N LEU A 42 14.59 11.55 4.57
CA LEU A 42 13.54 10.66 4.10
C LEU A 42 12.73 10.25 5.34
N THR A 43 11.45 10.58 5.37
CA THR A 43 10.55 10.04 6.41
C THR A 43 10.65 8.53 6.32
N PRO A 44 10.82 7.80 7.44
CA PRO A 44 11.04 6.37 7.38
C PRO A 44 9.90 5.74 6.61
N ASP A 45 10.23 5.08 5.50
CA ASP A 45 9.34 4.18 4.78
C ASP A 45 9.08 2.99 5.70
N GLY A 46 7.97 2.31 5.53
CA GLY A 46 7.67 1.13 6.31
C GLY A 46 6.41 1.27 7.15
N VAL A 47 6.18 0.27 7.99
CA VAL A 47 4.96 0.18 8.77
C VAL A 47 4.83 1.33 9.77
N VAL A 48 3.72 2.03 9.69
CA VAL A 48 3.31 2.99 10.73
C VAL A 48 2.39 2.28 11.71
N CYS A 49 2.94 1.93 12.88
CA CYS A 49 2.19 1.26 13.95
C CYS A 49 1.42 2.26 14.81
N THR A 50 0.15 1.96 15.05
CA THR A 50 -0.63 2.56 16.13
C THR A 50 -0.59 1.64 17.33
N TYR A 51 -0.19 2.17 18.48
CA TYR A 51 -0.18 1.47 19.78
C TYR A 51 -1.33 1.96 20.64
N GLY A 52 -1.76 1.13 21.60
CA GLY A 52 -2.78 1.51 22.55
C GLY A 52 -2.39 2.71 23.42
N SER A 53 -3.38 3.33 24.05
CA SER A 53 -3.19 4.52 24.89
C SER A 53 -2.24 4.30 26.06
N GLU A 54 -2.01 3.05 26.48
CA GLU A 54 -1.11 2.67 27.55
C GLU A 54 0.36 2.62 27.10
N GLY A 55 0.59 2.73 25.79
CA GLY A 55 1.91 2.72 25.18
C GLY A 55 2.46 1.31 24.90
N GLN A 56 3.46 1.25 24.04
CA GLN A 56 4.02 0.01 23.49
C GLN A 56 4.52 -0.99 24.54
N ALA A 57 4.95 -0.53 25.70
CA ALA A 57 5.48 -1.39 26.76
C ALA A 57 4.39 -2.10 27.59
N SER A 58 3.15 -1.64 27.54
CA SER A 58 2.03 -2.21 28.29
C SER A 58 1.60 -3.55 27.72
N THR A 59 1.14 -4.45 28.59
CA THR A 59 0.46 -5.71 28.23
C THR A 59 -1.05 -5.53 28.02
N THR A 60 -1.54 -4.31 28.18
CA THR A 60 -2.90 -3.91 27.81
C THR A 60 -2.80 -2.83 26.76
N GLN A 61 -3.50 -2.99 25.66
CA GLN A 61 -3.52 -2.08 24.54
C GLN A 61 -4.95 -1.63 24.28
N THR A 62 -5.27 -0.38 24.64
CA THR A 62 -6.60 0.19 24.39
C THR A 62 -6.54 1.15 23.20
N PHE A 63 -7.28 0.81 22.16
CA PHE A 63 -7.46 1.63 20.97
C PHE A 63 -8.85 2.28 21.00
N THR A 64 -8.93 3.53 20.58
CA THR A 64 -10.21 4.16 20.25
C THR A 64 -10.27 4.36 18.76
N LEU A 65 -11.24 3.73 18.11
CA LEU A 65 -11.49 3.88 16.68
C LEU A 65 -12.83 4.58 16.49
N THR A 66 -12.86 5.57 15.61
CA THR A 66 -14.10 6.27 15.26
C THR A 66 -14.48 5.94 13.82
N ALA A 67 -15.59 5.22 13.64
CA ALA A 67 -16.20 5.06 12.32
C ALA A 67 -16.80 6.40 11.89
N ARG A 68 -16.30 6.93 10.79
CA ARG A 68 -16.72 8.23 10.27
C ARG A 68 -16.56 8.31 8.76
N ASP A 69 -17.18 9.29 8.18
CA ASP A 69 -17.07 9.65 6.77
C ASP A 69 -15.94 10.66 6.51
N GLY A 70 -15.56 10.74 5.25
CA GLY A 70 -14.58 11.67 4.72
C GLY A 70 -14.37 11.45 3.24
N HIS A 71 -13.30 12.02 2.70
CA HIS A 71 -12.95 11.90 1.29
C HIS A 71 -11.48 11.54 1.11
N ILE A 72 -11.20 10.77 0.07
CA ILE A 72 -9.85 10.55 -0.44
C ILE A 72 -9.70 11.21 -1.81
N THR A 73 -8.46 11.39 -2.22
CA THR A 73 -8.11 11.82 -3.58
C THR A 73 -7.48 10.68 -4.34
N THR A 74 -7.67 10.68 -5.65
CA THR A 74 -7.05 9.71 -6.56
C THR A 74 -6.10 10.42 -7.53
N PRO A 75 -5.09 9.74 -8.09
CA PRO A 75 -4.06 10.38 -8.93
C PRO A 75 -4.59 11.10 -10.16
N ASP A 76 -5.76 10.72 -10.64
CA ASP A 76 -6.47 11.39 -11.75
C ASP A 76 -7.21 12.67 -11.34
N GLY A 77 -7.06 13.10 -10.07
CA GLY A 77 -7.65 14.33 -9.52
C GLY A 77 -9.10 14.20 -9.05
N ASN A 78 -9.65 12.99 -9.05
CA ASN A 78 -10.97 12.77 -8.49
C ASN A 78 -10.95 12.77 -6.95
N THR A 79 -12.10 13.09 -6.37
CA THR A 79 -12.35 12.98 -4.93
C THR A 79 -13.49 12.00 -4.72
N VAL A 80 -13.31 11.05 -3.81
CA VAL A 80 -14.28 9.99 -3.55
C VAL A 80 -14.70 10.01 -2.09
N TYR A 81 -16.03 9.97 -1.87
CA TYR A 81 -16.62 9.84 -0.54
C TYR A 81 -16.36 8.44 0.02
N MET A 82 -15.89 8.38 1.25
CA MET A 82 -15.47 7.14 1.92
C MET A 82 -16.00 7.10 3.35
N TRP A 83 -16.03 5.91 3.91
CA TRP A 83 -16.03 5.69 5.36
C TRP A 83 -14.65 5.19 5.79
N GLY A 84 -14.31 5.34 7.06
CA GLY A 84 -13.05 4.84 7.60
C GLY A 84 -13.05 4.77 9.11
N PHE A 85 -12.15 3.96 9.65
CA PHE A 85 -11.85 3.94 11.08
C PHE A 85 -10.76 4.96 11.36
N ALA A 86 -11.12 6.10 11.92
CA ALA A 86 -10.14 7.10 12.40
C ALA A 86 -9.52 6.67 13.73
N ASP A 87 -8.27 7.06 13.97
CA ASP A 87 -7.64 6.90 15.28
C ASP A 87 -8.33 7.76 16.35
N GLY A 88 -7.92 7.62 17.60
CA GLY A 88 -8.50 8.36 18.76
C GLY A 88 -8.52 9.87 18.61
N LYS A 89 -7.84 10.47 17.65
CA LYS A 89 -7.88 11.91 17.35
C LYS A 89 -9.09 12.30 16.51
N GLY A 90 -9.80 11.31 15.95
CA GLY A 90 -11.02 11.52 15.20
C GLY A 90 -10.82 12.14 13.81
N THR A 91 -9.59 12.25 13.31
CA THR A 91 -9.33 12.66 11.92
C THR A 91 -9.62 11.49 10.99
N PHE A 92 -10.42 11.71 9.94
CA PHE A 92 -10.69 10.68 8.95
C PHE A 92 -9.39 10.15 8.34
N GLN A 93 -9.30 8.82 8.17
CA GLN A 93 -8.22 8.19 7.42
C GLN A 93 -8.71 6.93 6.70
N TYR A 94 -8.01 6.56 5.66
CA TYR A 94 -8.23 5.38 4.83
C TYR A 94 -6.89 4.81 4.34
N PRO A 95 -6.59 3.52 4.57
CA PRO A 95 -7.32 2.59 5.43
C PRO A 95 -7.26 2.99 6.91
N GLY A 96 -7.95 2.26 7.77
CA GLY A 96 -7.88 2.43 9.21
C GLY A 96 -6.46 2.21 9.76
N PRO A 97 -6.19 2.57 11.04
CA PRO A 97 -4.87 2.44 11.65
C PRO A 97 -4.33 1.01 11.63
N ASN A 98 -3.01 0.85 11.39
CA ASN A 98 -2.35 -0.43 11.62
C ASN A 98 -2.18 -0.64 13.14
N LEU A 99 -2.99 -1.51 13.72
CA LEU A 99 -2.94 -1.80 15.15
C LEU A 99 -1.79 -2.77 15.42
N CYS A 100 -0.80 -2.36 16.22
CA CYS A 100 0.34 -3.20 16.56
C CYS A 100 0.30 -3.57 18.05
N VAL A 101 0.30 -4.88 18.30
CA VAL A 101 0.26 -5.45 19.66
C VAL A 101 1.27 -6.59 19.76
N LYS A 102 1.52 -7.08 20.97
CA LYS A 102 2.38 -8.24 21.22
C LYS A 102 1.54 -9.47 21.54
N GLN A 103 2.08 -10.61 21.25
CA GLN A 103 1.49 -11.87 21.69
C GLN A 103 1.28 -11.86 23.20
N GLY A 104 0.06 -12.20 23.64
CA GLY A 104 -0.36 -12.18 25.04
C GLY A 104 -0.93 -10.85 25.51
N ASP A 105 -0.88 -9.79 24.72
CA ASP A 105 -1.49 -8.52 25.08
C ASP A 105 -3.02 -8.62 25.19
N ARG A 106 -3.59 -7.96 26.19
CA ARG A 106 -5.03 -7.71 26.29
C ARG A 106 -5.38 -6.53 25.42
N VAL A 107 -6.11 -6.80 24.34
CA VAL A 107 -6.56 -5.79 23.39
C VAL A 107 -7.97 -5.34 23.74
N ARG A 108 -8.16 -4.02 23.78
CA ARG A 108 -9.47 -3.36 23.87
C ARG A 108 -9.61 -2.40 22.70
N VAL A 109 -10.67 -2.53 21.93
CA VAL A 109 -11.00 -1.62 20.85
C VAL A 109 -12.34 -0.97 21.14
N ILE A 110 -12.32 0.32 21.47
CA ILE A 110 -13.50 1.14 21.69
C ILE A 110 -13.90 1.72 20.33
N LEU A 111 -14.94 1.15 19.73
CA LEU A 111 -15.55 1.69 18.53
C LEU A 111 -16.52 2.79 18.91
N LYS A 112 -16.33 3.98 18.35
CA LYS A 112 -17.31 5.08 18.33
C LYS A 112 -17.85 5.20 16.92
N ASN A 113 -19.15 5.42 16.78
CA ASN A 113 -19.78 5.50 15.46
C ASN A 113 -20.46 6.85 15.24
N THR A 114 -19.94 7.63 14.32
CA THR A 114 -20.54 8.91 13.90
C THR A 114 -21.31 8.81 12.58
N LEU A 115 -21.28 7.63 11.93
CA LEU A 115 -22.02 7.38 10.71
C LEU A 115 -23.53 7.31 10.97
N ALA A 116 -24.33 7.58 9.93
CA ALA A 116 -25.78 7.43 9.97
C ALA A 116 -26.24 5.95 9.90
N ALA A 117 -25.33 5.00 9.73
CA ALA A 117 -25.57 3.57 9.73
C ALA A 117 -24.98 2.93 11.00
N LYS A 118 -25.60 1.86 11.50
CA LYS A 118 -24.97 1.02 12.53
C LYS A 118 -23.70 0.40 11.97
N THR A 119 -22.67 0.23 12.79
CA THR A 119 -21.43 -0.42 12.39
C THR A 119 -20.82 -1.24 13.51
N SER A 120 -19.91 -2.13 13.18
CA SER A 120 -19.21 -2.99 14.10
C SER A 120 -17.78 -3.25 13.65
N ILE A 121 -17.01 -4.00 14.45
CA ILE A 121 -15.70 -4.51 14.01
C ILE A 121 -15.62 -5.99 14.35
N VAL A 122 -15.26 -6.81 13.36
CA VAL A 122 -14.82 -8.18 13.55
C VAL A 122 -13.31 -8.25 13.48
N PHE A 123 -12.75 -9.22 14.21
CA PHE A 123 -11.31 -9.50 14.26
C PHE A 123 -11.07 -10.95 13.84
N PRO A 124 -11.10 -11.26 12.52
CA PRO A 124 -10.84 -12.60 12.02
C PRO A 124 -9.50 -13.14 12.54
N GLY A 125 -9.48 -14.42 12.91
CA GLY A 125 -8.28 -15.05 13.48
C GLY A 125 -8.05 -14.81 14.98
N GLN A 126 -8.82 -13.91 15.62
CA GLN A 126 -8.76 -13.72 17.08
C GLN A 126 -9.84 -14.56 17.78
N SER A 127 -9.46 -15.19 18.88
CA SER A 127 -10.35 -16.04 19.67
C SER A 127 -10.88 -15.33 20.92
N GLY A 128 -11.99 -15.80 21.46
CA GLY A 128 -12.53 -15.30 22.72
C GLY A 128 -12.92 -13.83 22.72
N VAL A 129 -13.27 -13.27 21.57
CA VAL A 129 -13.67 -11.86 21.44
C VAL A 129 -14.93 -11.61 22.24
N THR A 130 -14.94 -10.58 23.06
CA THR A 130 -16.11 -10.08 23.79
C THR A 130 -16.51 -8.71 23.26
N ALA A 131 -17.81 -8.39 23.36
CA ALA A 131 -18.35 -7.06 23.11
C ALA A 131 -19.06 -6.58 24.40
N ASP A 132 -18.65 -5.44 24.93
CA ASP A 132 -19.11 -4.90 26.22
C ASP A 132 -19.09 -5.92 27.37
N GLY A 133 -18.07 -6.80 27.36
CA GLY A 133 -17.84 -7.82 28.40
C GLY A 133 -18.60 -9.12 28.19
N VAL A 134 -19.41 -9.25 27.15
CA VAL A 134 -20.14 -10.48 26.80
C VAL A 134 -19.51 -11.11 25.56
N ALA A 135 -19.50 -12.44 25.47
CA ALA A 135 -18.99 -13.13 24.29
C ALA A 135 -19.65 -12.57 23.02
N ALA A 136 -18.84 -12.16 22.06
CA ALA A 136 -19.34 -11.62 20.80
C ALA A 136 -20.08 -12.71 20.02
N ALA A 137 -21.27 -12.39 19.57
CA ALA A 137 -22.13 -13.28 18.81
C ALA A 137 -22.86 -12.50 17.71
N PRO A 138 -23.28 -13.17 16.61
CA PRO A 138 -24.07 -12.52 15.57
C PRO A 138 -25.35 -11.90 16.11
N VAL A 139 -25.71 -10.76 15.56
CA VAL A 139 -26.98 -10.05 15.85
C VAL A 139 -28.00 -10.47 14.82
N LEU A 140 -29.17 -10.89 15.29
CA LEU A 140 -30.27 -11.34 14.44
C LEU A 140 -31.40 -10.30 14.45
N ASP A 141 -32.14 -10.21 13.39
CA ASP A 141 -33.41 -9.47 13.33
C ASP A 141 -34.57 -10.27 13.93
N GLY A 142 -35.76 -9.68 13.95
CA GLY A 142 -36.97 -10.37 14.47
C GLY A 142 -37.41 -11.58 13.65
N GLY A 143 -36.87 -11.78 12.45
CA GLY A 143 -37.10 -12.93 11.57
C GLY A 143 -36.01 -14.00 11.67
N GLY A 144 -34.94 -13.76 12.46
CA GLY A 144 -33.80 -14.67 12.61
C GLY A 144 -32.71 -14.52 11.55
N ALA A 145 -32.75 -13.49 10.69
CA ALA A 145 -31.67 -13.20 9.75
C ALA A 145 -30.52 -12.45 10.43
N ILE A 146 -29.29 -12.79 10.06
CA ILE A 146 -28.08 -12.10 10.56
C ILE A 146 -28.04 -10.68 10.01
N THR A 147 -27.99 -9.69 10.90
CA THR A 147 -27.84 -8.28 10.56
C THR A 147 -26.46 -7.73 10.85
N SER A 148 -25.68 -8.44 11.69
CA SER A 148 -24.28 -8.17 11.95
C SER A 148 -23.61 -9.43 12.50
N LEU A 149 -22.35 -9.64 12.20
CA LEU A 149 -21.55 -10.76 12.72
C LEU A 149 -21.15 -10.59 14.19
N THR A 150 -21.33 -9.40 14.75
CA THR A 150 -20.96 -9.05 16.13
C THR A 150 -21.82 -7.90 16.62
N PRO A 151 -21.92 -7.63 17.94
CA PRO A 151 -22.63 -6.47 18.48
C PRO A 151 -22.18 -5.16 17.87
N THR A 152 -23.13 -4.25 17.63
CA THR A 152 -22.92 -3.01 16.85
C THR A 152 -22.86 -1.78 17.76
N ALA A 153 -22.15 -0.75 17.28
CA ALA A 153 -22.34 0.63 17.72
C ALA A 153 -23.51 1.25 16.94
N ASP A 154 -24.48 1.80 17.63
CA ASP A 154 -25.62 2.47 17.00
C ASP A 154 -25.18 3.67 16.16
N ALA A 155 -26.00 4.04 15.19
CA ALA A 155 -25.77 5.22 14.36
C ALA A 155 -25.70 6.51 15.19
N ASN A 156 -25.00 7.51 14.66
CA ASN A 156 -24.98 8.87 15.18
C ASN A 156 -24.55 9.01 16.66
N GLY A 157 -23.48 8.33 17.06
CA GLY A 157 -22.85 8.52 18.38
C GLY A 157 -22.86 7.28 19.26
N GLY A 158 -23.32 6.12 18.76
CA GLY A 158 -23.21 4.85 19.49
C GLY A 158 -21.78 4.41 19.70
N SER A 159 -21.58 3.51 20.65
CA SER A 159 -20.25 2.94 20.96
C SER A 159 -20.40 1.49 21.42
N VAL A 160 -19.38 0.69 21.14
CA VAL A 160 -19.22 -0.68 21.63
C VAL A 160 -17.74 -0.95 21.91
N THR A 161 -17.43 -1.74 22.93
CA THR A 161 -16.06 -2.11 23.27
C THR A 161 -15.80 -3.58 23.01
N TYR A 162 -14.93 -3.88 22.06
CA TYR A 162 -14.45 -5.24 21.82
C TYR A 162 -13.20 -5.50 22.66
N SER A 163 -13.06 -6.75 23.17
CA SER A 163 -11.85 -7.14 23.88
C SER A 163 -11.51 -8.61 23.60
N PHE A 164 -10.21 -8.87 23.47
CA PHE A 164 -9.66 -10.22 23.27
C PHE A 164 -8.21 -10.27 23.79
N VAL A 165 -7.63 -11.46 23.82
CA VAL A 165 -6.19 -11.65 24.02
C VAL A 165 -5.56 -12.00 22.68
N ALA A 166 -4.50 -11.29 22.30
CA ALA A 166 -3.77 -11.53 21.06
C ALA A 166 -2.86 -12.76 21.20
N ASP A 167 -3.41 -13.96 21.09
CA ASP A 167 -2.71 -15.21 21.45
C ASP A 167 -1.73 -15.69 20.38
N ALA A 168 -2.02 -15.47 19.11
CA ALA A 168 -1.23 -15.96 17.98
C ALA A 168 -0.53 -14.81 17.24
N PRO A 169 0.81 -14.89 17.04
CA PRO A 169 1.53 -13.91 16.26
C PRO A 169 1.20 -14.04 14.77
N GLY A 170 1.19 -12.91 14.05
CA GLY A 170 0.93 -12.86 12.61
C GLY A 170 0.25 -11.59 12.19
N THR A 171 -0.17 -11.56 10.95
CA THR A 171 -0.89 -10.46 10.31
C THR A 171 -2.36 -10.81 10.13
N TYR A 172 -3.24 -9.89 10.49
CA TYR A 172 -4.69 -10.06 10.46
C TYR A 172 -5.35 -8.80 9.89
N ALA A 173 -6.53 -8.98 9.31
CA ALA A 173 -7.43 -7.86 9.02
C ALA A 173 -8.34 -7.59 10.23
N TYR A 174 -8.83 -6.36 10.34
CA TYR A 174 -10.07 -6.05 11.06
C TYR A 174 -11.00 -5.30 10.11
N THR A 175 -12.27 -5.67 10.08
CA THR A 175 -13.25 -5.15 9.13
C THR A 175 -14.58 -4.89 9.81
N SER A 176 -15.49 -4.16 9.15
CA SER A 176 -16.88 -4.14 9.62
C SER A 176 -17.50 -5.54 9.53
N GLY A 177 -18.27 -5.91 10.53
CA GLY A 177 -19.12 -7.11 10.53
C GLY A 177 -20.60 -6.80 10.31
N THR A 178 -20.93 -5.56 9.93
CA THR A 178 -22.31 -5.09 9.67
C THR A 178 -22.39 -4.69 8.22
N ASP A 179 -23.35 -5.24 7.46
CA ASP A 179 -23.49 -4.98 6.03
C ASP A 179 -22.13 -4.99 5.31
N GLU A 180 -21.40 -6.09 5.48
CA GLU A 180 -19.98 -6.21 5.15
C GLU A 180 -19.67 -5.81 3.71
N ALA A 181 -20.54 -6.20 2.78
CA ALA A 181 -20.33 -5.91 1.37
C ALA A 181 -20.33 -4.40 1.07
N VAL A 182 -21.13 -3.62 1.78
CA VAL A 182 -21.14 -2.16 1.64
C VAL A 182 -20.07 -1.53 2.52
N GLN A 183 -20.03 -1.88 3.80
CA GLN A 183 -19.18 -1.16 4.77
C GLN A 183 -17.69 -1.41 4.55
N THR A 184 -17.29 -2.60 4.09
CA THR A 184 -15.91 -2.88 3.70
C THR A 184 -15.56 -2.13 2.40
N GLN A 185 -16.45 -2.18 1.39
CA GLN A 185 -16.24 -1.40 0.17
C GLN A 185 -16.13 0.10 0.46
N MET A 186 -16.91 0.62 1.40
CA MET A 186 -16.82 2.03 1.83
C MET A 186 -15.53 2.37 2.58
N GLY A 187 -14.76 1.38 3.10
CA GLY A 187 -13.46 1.61 3.74
C GLY A 187 -13.37 1.29 5.22
N LEU A 188 -14.34 0.60 5.81
CA LEU A 188 -14.31 0.22 7.23
C LEU A 188 -13.45 -1.03 7.45
N PHE A 189 -12.13 -0.89 7.35
CA PHE A 189 -11.13 -1.94 7.56
C PHE A 189 -9.76 -1.38 7.94
N GLY A 190 -8.86 -2.26 8.38
CA GLY A 190 -7.45 -1.99 8.62
C GLY A 190 -6.68 -3.27 8.96
N ALA A 191 -5.41 -3.15 9.33
CA ALA A 191 -4.54 -4.26 9.67
C ALA A 191 -4.29 -4.34 11.18
N LEU A 192 -4.22 -5.57 11.70
CA LEU A 192 -3.78 -5.90 13.04
C LEU A 192 -2.51 -6.77 12.94
N ILE A 193 -1.42 -6.32 13.56
CA ILE A 193 -0.16 -7.03 13.62
C ILE A 193 0.06 -7.51 15.06
N VAL A 194 0.11 -8.81 15.25
CA VAL A 194 0.47 -9.42 16.53
C VAL A 194 1.92 -9.87 16.45
N ARG A 195 2.79 -9.18 17.18
CA ARG A 195 4.23 -9.49 17.20
C ARG A 195 4.50 -10.69 18.11
N PRO A 196 5.39 -11.62 17.69
CA PRO A 196 5.67 -12.82 18.48
C PRO A 196 6.39 -12.51 19.79
N ALA A 197 6.25 -13.42 20.75
CA ALA A 197 7.00 -13.36 22.01
C ALA A 197 8.52 -13.45 21.82
N GLN A 198 8.97 -14.05 20.71
CA GLN A 198 10.38 -14.14 20.33
C GLN A 198 11.03 -12.76 20.08
N GLY A 199 10.25 -11.73 19.74
CA GLY A 199 10.71 -10.37 19.56
C GLY A 199 10.28 -9.73 18.26
N ALA A 200 10.45 -8.40 18.17
CA ALA A 200 9.96 -7.60 17.05
C ALA A 200 10.71 -7.84 15.71
N ALA A 201 11.87 -8.49 15.76
CA ALA A 201 12.62 -8.88 14.56
C ALA A 201 12.14 -10.20 13.94
N PHE A 202 11.07 -10.78 14.45
CA PHE A 202 10.51 -12.02 13.94
C PHE A 202 9.05 -11.82 13.54
N ALA A 203 8.61 -12.51 12.50
CA ALA A 203 7.21 -12.51 12.11
C ALA A 203 6.39 -13.50 12.94
N TYR A 204 6.99 -14.62 13.32
CA TYR A 204 6.41 -15.71 14.10
C TYR A 204 7.42 -16.22 15.14
N ASN A 205 7.00 -17.10 16.05
CA ASN A 205 7.90 -17.73 17.03
C ASN A 205 8.78 -18.83 16.36
N ALA A 206 9.54 -18.46 15.35
CA ALA A 206 10.43 -19.36 14.61
C ALA A 206 11.61 -18.57 14.05
N ALA A 207 12.84 -19.07 14.27
CA ALA A 207 14.07 -18.38 13.85
C ALA A 207 14.11 -18.08 12.35
N ARG A 208 13.54 -18.95 11.51
CA ARG A 208 13.48 -18.78 10.05
C ARG A 208 12.60 -17.63 9.58
N THR A 209 11.89 -16.96 10.49
CA THR A 209 11.04 -15.81 10.20
C THR A 209 11.66 -14.49 10.64
N GLU A 210 12.98 -14.49 10.90
CA GLU A 210 13.74 -13.29 11.24
C GLU A 210 13.79 -12.34 10.04
N PHE A 211 13.58 -11.04 10.29
CA PHE A 211 13.68 -9.98 9.30
C PHE A 211 14.32 -8.72 9.91
N ASP A 212 14.69 -7.75 9.10
CA ASP A 212 15.16 -6.46 9.59
C ASP A 212 13.96 -5.60 10.03
N PRO A 213 13.82 -5.24 11.31
CA PRO A 213 12.70 -4.43 11.79
C PRO A 213 12.58 -3.05 11.15
N THR A 214 13.63 -2.56 10.50
CA THR A 214 13.61 -1.27 9.77
C THR A 214 13.00 -1.40 8.37
N THR A 215 12.83 -2.64 7.89
CA THR A 215 12.26 -2.95 6.57
C THR A 215 11.01 -3.83 6.69
N GLU A 216 10.08 -3.40 7.53
CA GLU A 216 8.75 -4.01 7.67
C GLU A 216 7.70 -3.17 6.97
N PHE A 217 6.91 -3.79 6.08
CA PHE A 217 5.90 -3.13 5.26
C PHE A 217 4.55 -3.81 5.40
N VAL A 218 3.48 -3.02 5.39
CA VAL A 218 2.10 -3.49 5.31
C VAL A 218 1.50 -3.00 4.00
N GLN A 219 0.87 -3.90 3.27
CA GLN A 219 0.13 -3.58 2.05
C GLN A 219 -1.31 -4.07 2.20
N VAL A 220 -2.21 -3.14 2.53
CA VAL A 220 -3.65 -3.39 2.53
C VAL A 220 -4.16 -3.22 1.11
N LEU A 221 -4.60 -4.32 0.51
CA LEU A 221 -5.09 -4.38 -0.86
C LEU A 221 -6.59 -4.13 -0.85
N SER A 222 -7.02 -3.11 -1.60
CA SER A 222 -8.41 -2.70 -1.66
C SER A 222 -8.79 -2.25 -3.07
N ASP A 223 -10.07 -2.27 -3.34
CA ASP A 223 -10.65 -1.76 -4.58
C ASP A 223 -11.76 -0.73 -4.29
N LEU A 224 -12.15 0.04 -5.28
CA LEU A 224 -13.14 1.07 -5.14
C LEU A 224 -14.03 1.17 -6.37
N ASP A 225 -15.35 1.02 -6.15
CA ASP A 225 -16.39 1.28 -7.16
C ASP A 225 -17.06 2.64 -6.88
N PRO A 226 -16.77 3.70 -7.65
CA PRO A 226 -17.36 5.02 -7.43
C PRO A 226 -18.89 5.03 -7.44
N ALA A 227 -19.53 4.07 -8.10
CA ALA A 227 -21.00 4.01 -8.16
C ALA A 227 -21.60 3.62 -6.80
N ILE A 228 -20.93 2.73 -6.07
CA ILE A 228 -21.28 2.35 -4.68
C ILE A 228 -21.14 3.57 -3.76
N HIS A 229 -19.98 4.23 -3.80
CA HIS A 229 -19.67 5.39 -2.96
C HIS A 229 -20.63 6.55 -3.19
N ASN A 230 -20.92 6.89 -4.44
CA ASN A 230 -21.88 7.91 -4.81
C ASN A 230 -23.31 7.56 -4.36
N ALA A 231 -23.70 6.28 -4.42
CA ALA A 231 -25.02 5.88 -3.95
C ALA A 231 -25.15 6.09 -2.44
N VAL A 232 -24.14 5.68 -1.68
CA VAL A 232 -24.11 5.83 -0.21
C VAL A 232 -24.06 7.31 0.18
N GLU A 233 -23.25 8.13 -0.45
CA GLU A 233 -23.17 9.58 -0.21
C GLU A 233 -24.51 10.26 -0.39
N GLN A 234 -25.28 9.82 -1.39
CA GLN A 234 -26.62 10.36 -1.68
C GLN A 234 -27.73 9.72 -0.85
N GLY A 235 -27.41 8.88 0.13
CA GLY A 235 -28.40 8.18 0.96
C GLY A 235 -29.22 7.14 0.20
N ARG A 236 -28.73 6.65 -0.95
CA ARG A 236 -29.36 5.61 -1.76
C ARG A 236 -28.78 4.24 -1.41
N THR A 237 -29.58 3.19 -1.55
CA THR A 237 -29.09 1.81 -1.43
C THR A 237 -28.17 1.48 -2.61
N PRO A 238 -26.91 1.12 -2.38
CA PRO A 238 -26.00 0.72 -3.46
C PRO A 238 -26.38 -0.66 -4.02
N ASN A 239 -26.09 -0.89 -5.29
CA ASN A 239 -26.26 -2.19 -5.92
C ASN A 239 -24.97 -3.01 -5.85
N ILE A 240 -24.79 -3.73 -4.74
CA ILE A 240 -23.59 -4.55 -4.49
C ILE A 240 -23.47 -5.76 -5.45
N LEU A 241 -24.57 -6.20 -6.09
CA LEU A 241 -24.53 -7.27 -7.08
C LEU A 241 -23.96 -6.82 -8.43
N ALA A 242 -23.85 -5.52 -8.66
CA ALA A 242 -23.27 -4.93 -9.86
C ALA A 242 -21.98 -4.17 -9.56
N ILE A 243 -21.25 -4.59 -8.53
CA ILE A 243 -19.97 -3.97 -8.16
C ILE A 243 -18.98 -4.06 -9.32
N HIS A 244 -18.37 -2.93 -9.64
CA HIS A 244 -17.43 -2.82 -10.75
C HIS A 244 -16.30 -1.84 -10.38
N PRO A 245 -15.24 -2.32 -9.73
CA PRO A 245 -14.12 -1.48 -9.29
C PRO A 245 -13.49 -0.72 -10.45
N ARG A 246 -13.14 0.53 -10.19
CA ARG A 246 -12.47 1.42 -11.13
C ARG A 246 -11.10 1.89 -10.62
N TYR A 247 -10.89 1.80 -9.32
CA TYR A 247 -9.62 2.07 -8.67
C TYR A 247 -9.17 0.83 -7.90
N TRP A 248 -7.92 0.49 -8.08
CA TRP A 248 -7.24 -0.60 -7.40
C TRP A 248 -6.15 0.01 -6.55
N MET A 249 -6.10 -0.31 -5.27
CA MET A 249 -5.33 0.45 -4.30
C MET A 249 -4.47 -0.44 -3.41
N ILE A 250 -3.31 0.10 -3.05
CA ILE A 250 -2.47 -0.40 -1.96
C ILE A 250 -2.44 0.69 -0.89
N ASN A 251 -2.79 0.35 0.35
CA ASN A 251 -2.82 1.29 1.48
C ASN A 251 -3.70 2.52 1.20
N GLY A 252 -4.80 2.31 0.47
CA GLY A 252 -5.73 3.39 0.13
C GLY A 252 -5.25 4.34 -0.96
N ARG A 253 -4.16 4.01 -1.66
CA ARG A 253 -3.59 4.81 -2.73
C ARG A 253 -3.49 3.98 -4.00
N SER A 254 -3.68 4.62 -5.15
CA SER A 254 -3.33 4.08 -6.46
C SER A 254 -2.02 4.69 -6.93
N PHE A 255 -1.28 3.98 -7.78
CA PHE A 255 -0.04 4.53 -8.35
C PHE A 255 -0.33 5.79 -9.20
N PRO A 256 0.51 6.86 -9.13
CA PRO A 256 1.80 6.93 -8.44
C PRO A 256 1.76 7.31 -6.95
N ASP A 257 0.60 7.60 -6.36
CA ASP A 257 0.51 8.03 -4.97
C ASP A 257 0.96 6.93 -3.98
N THR A 258 1.01 5.67 -4.42
CA THR A 258 1.52 4.53 -3.63
C THR A 258 2.97 4.71 -3.18
N ILE A 259 3.80 5.44 -3.96
CA ILE A 259 5.20 5.72 -3.63
C ILE A 259 5.41 7.05 -2.90
N ALA A 260 4.35 7.83 -2.70
CA ALA A 260 4.43 9.03 -1.89
C ALA A 260 4.75 8.66 -0.42
N PRO A 261 5.55 9.44 0.30
CA PRO A 261 5.98 9.11 1.65
C PRO A 261 4.80 8.94 2.61
N ASN A 262 5.04 8.24 3.72
CA ASN A 262 4.07 8.20 4.81
C ASN A 262 3.69 9.62 5.24
N ASN A 263 2.40 9.84 5.49
CA ASN A 263 1.84 11.13 5.90
C ASN A 263 2.12 12.28 4.90
N ALA A 264 2.19 11.99 3.61
CA ALA A 264 2.33 12.99 2.57
C ALA A 264 1.27 14.11 2.74
N THR A 265 1.71 15.36 2.78
CA THR A 265 0.83 16.50 3.12
C THR A 265 -0.28 16.74 2.11
N TRP A 266 -0.10 16.29 0.86
CA TRP A 266 -1.13 16.36 -0.20
C TRP A 266 -2.08 15.17 -0.20
N LEU A 267 -1.83 14.15 0.66
CA LEU A 267 -2.68 12.98 0.88
C LEU A 267 -3.10 12.88 2.36
N PRO A 268 -3.75 13.90 2.93
CA PRO A 268 -3.92 14.02 4.39
C PRO A 268 -4.77 12.91 5.00
N ASN A 269 -5.59 12.24 4.19
CA ASN A 269 -6.50 11.18 4.61
C ASN A 269 -6.02 9.77 4.22
N GLN A 270 -4.86 9.67 3.56
CA GLN A 270 -4.27 8.43 3.05
C GLN A 270 -2.84 8.32 3.57
N PRO A 271 -2.65 8.01 4.87
CA PRO A 271 -1.38 8.24 5.55
C PRO A 271 -0.25 7.28 5.16
N TYR A 272 -0.55 6.13 4.58
CA TYR A 272 0.42 5.05 4.43
C TYR A 272 0.95 4.96 2.99
N ASN A 273 2.28 4.92 2.85
CA ASN A 273 2.91 4.57 1.59
C ASN A 273 2.82 3.05 1.32
N ALA A 274 3.20 2.65 0.13
CA ALA A 274 3.29 1.25 -0.25
C ALA A 274 4.66 0.89 -0.84
N LEU A 275 5.61 1.83 -0.86
CA LEU A 275 6.97 1.59 -1.30
C LEU A 275 7.60 0.53 -0.39
N ILE A 276 8.17 -0.51 -1.01
CA ILE A 276 8.96 -1.52 -0.33
C ILE A 276 10.43 -1.16 -0.51
N HIS A 277 11.27 -1.34 0.50
CA HIS A 277 12.70 -1.25 0.30
C HIS A 277 13.49 -2.37 0.99
N THR A 278 14.62 -2.70 0.44
CA THR A 278 15.64 -3.59 1.00
C THR A 278 17.01 -3.09 0.60
N VAL A 279 18.06 -3.64 1.19
CA VAL A 279 19.43 -3.39 0.75
C VAL A 279 19.93 -4.57 -0.11
N ALA A 280 20.84 -4.32 -1.02
CA ALA A 280 21.52 -5.39 -1.74
C ALA A 280 22.32 -6.26 -0.75
N ASN A 281 22.22 -7.60 -0.87
CA ASN A 281 22.83 -8.59 0.04
C ASN A 281 22.54 -8.31 1.53
N PRO A 282 21.29 -8.20 1.94
CA PRO A 282 20.95 -7.86 3.31
C PRO A 282 21.36 -8.99 4.25
N SER A 283 21.81 -8.65 5.46
CA SER A 283 22.04 -9.64 6.51
C SER A 283 20.75 -10.30 6.98
N LYS A 284 19.63 -9.61 6.81
CA LYS A 284 18.26 -10.05 7.10
C LYS A 284 17.31 -9.53 6.03
N PRO A 285 16.33 -10.33 5.62
CA PRO A 285 15.34 -9.92 4.60
C PRO A 285 14.43 -8.82 5.15
N ALA A 286 13.80 -8.10 4.25
CA ALA A 286 12.61 -7.30 4.51
C ALA A 286 11.39 -8.21 4.66
N ILE A 287 10.30 -7.71 5.29
CA ILE A 287 9.02 -8.39 5.34
C ILE A 287 7.93 -7.51 4.73
N VAL A 288 7.09 -8.11 3.89
CA VAL A 288 5.84 -7.50 3.41
C VAL A 288 4.67 -8.31 3.95
N ARG A 289 3.75 -7.61 4.60
CA ARG A 289 2.51 -8.15 5.17
C ARG A 289 1.34 -7.71 4.29
N TYR A 290 0.85 -8.63 3.48
CA TYR A 290 -0.30 -8.41 2.62
C TYR A 290 -1.59 -8.66 3.38
N VAL A 291 -2.56 -7.77 3.22
CA VAL A 291 -3.91 -7.88 3.79
C VAL A 291 -4.91 -7.59 2.69
N ASN A 292 -5.62 -8.58 2.20
CA ASN A 292 -6.65 -8.39 1.19
C ASN A 292 -8.02 -8.22 1.85
N VAL A 293 -8.65 -7.07 1.62
CA VAL A 293 -9.99 -6.74 2.14
C VAL A 293 -11.06 -6.71 1.06
N THR A 294 -10.74 -7.17 -0.15
CA THR A 294 -11.64 -7.20 -1.29
C THR A 294 -12.33 -8.56 -1.44
N SER A 295 -13.23 -8.64 -2.40
CA SER A 295 -13.92 -9.89 -2.76
C SER A 295 -13.24 -10.69 -3.87
N VAL A 296 -12.08 -10.25 -4.35
CA VAL A 296 -11.29 -10.90 -5.40
C VAL A 296 -9.87 -11.17 -4.94
N SER A 297 -9.19 -12.11 -5.59
CA SER A 297 -7.79 -12.40 -5.34
C SER A 297 -6.87 -11.40 -6.03
N HIS A 298 -5.75 -11.08 -5.39
CA HIS A 298 -4.70 -10.23 -5.94
C HIS A 298 -3.37 -10.99 -5.99
N PRO A 299 -2.87 -11.34 -7.18
CA PRO A 299 -1.56 -11.97 -7.34
C PRO A 299 -0.46 -10.90 -7.34
N MET A 300 0.14 -10.63 -6.17
CA MET A 300 1.16 -9.60 -6.01
C MET A 300 2.51 -10.08 -6.54
N HIS A 301 3.01 -9.40 -7.57
CA HIS A 301 4.23 -9.76 -8.29
C HIS A 301 5.32 -8.70 -8.12
N PRO A 302 6.39 -9.00 -7.35
CA PRO A 302 7.60 -8.19 -7.33
C PRO A 302 8.47 -8.54 -8.55
N HIS A 303 8.94 -7.54 -9.28
CA HIS A 303 9.95 -7.77 -10.31
C HIS A 303 11.32 -7.99 -9.68
N GLY A 304 12.13 -8.83 -10.29
CA GLY A 304 13.54 -9.02 -9.97
C GLY A 304 13.83 -10.06 -8.89
N ASP A 305 12.86 -10.47 -8.10
CA ASP A 305 13.00 -11.52 -7.10
C ASP A 305 11.67 -12.23 -6.82
N HIS A 306 11.72 -13.31 -6.03
CA HIS A 306 10.58 -14.04 -5.53
C HIS A 306 10.37 -13.74 -4.04
N GLY A 307 9.13 -13.51 -3.64
CA GLY A 307 8.80 -13.41 -2.23
C GLY A 307 8.73 -14.78 -1.58
N ARG A 308 9.45 -15.01 -0.49
CA ARG A 308 9.33 -16.22 0.30
C ARG A 308 8.13 -16.14 1.25
N VAL A 309 7.03 -16.80 0.91
CA VAL A 309 5.82 -16.88 1.72
C VAL A 309 6.11 -17.73 2.96
N ILE A 310 6.00 -17.11 4.14
CA ILE A 310 6.28 -17.74 5.44
C ILE A 310 5.05 -17.96 6.30
N GLY A 311 3.95 -17.25 6.02
CA GLY A 311 2.71 -17.34 6.77
C GLY A 311 1.49 -16.93 5.96
N ARG A 312 0.33 -17.49 6.32
CA ARG A 312 -0.98 -17.14 5.78
C ARG A 312 -2.02 -17.08 6.88
N ASP A 313 -2.91 -16.12 6.83
CA ASP A 313 -4.04 -15.95 7.76
C ASP A 313 -3.62 -15.99 9.25
N GLY A 314 -2.49 -15.34 9.56
CA GLY A 314 -1.93 -15.31 10.90
C GLY A 314 -1.27 -16.63 11.34
N ALA A 315 -1.09 -17.60 10.45
CA ALA A 315 -0.47 -18.88 10.76
C ALA A 315 0.85 -19.08 10.02
N LEU A 316 1.90 -19.46 10.78
CA LEU A 316 3.20 -19.86 10.22
C LEU A 316 3.01 -21.08 9.29
N LEU A 317 3.61 -21.06 8.11
CA LEU A 317 3.69 -22.23 7.25
C LEU A 317 4.67 -23.24 7.82
N ALA A 318 4.12 -24.18 8.59
CA ALA A 318 4.88 -25.24 9.25
C ALA A 318 4.10 -26.54 9.20
N GLY A 319 4.82 -27.64 9.00
CA GLY A 319 4.28 -28.98 9.15
C GLY A 319 4.02 -29.32 10.63
N PRO A 320 3.32 -30.44 10.89
CA PRO A 320 2.89 -30.81 12.26
C PRO A 320 4.08 -31.08 13.21
N ASN A 321 5.28 -31.39 12.69
CA ASN A 321 6.47 -31.56 13.50
C ASN A 321 7.43 -30.34 13.42
N GLY A 322 6.95 -29.20 12.88
CA GLY A 322 7.74 -27.98 12.74
C GLY A 322 8.55 -27.88 11.44
N GLU A 323 8.28 -28.75 10.48
CA GLU A 323 8.90 -28.68 9.15
C GLU A 323 8.65 -27.32 8.51
N ASP A 324 9.65 -26.80 7.80
CA ASP A 324 9.51 -25.56 7.03
C ASP A 324 8.68 -25.81 5.75
N LEU A 325 7.51 -25.20 5.68
CA LEU A 325 6.63 -25.23 4.49
C LEU A 325 6.62 -23.87 3.77
N SER A 326 7.53 -22.96 4.12
CA SER A 326 7.71 -21.73 3.35
C SER A 326 8.14 -22.05 1.92
N HIS A 327 7.73 -21.23 0.98
CA HIS A 327 8.03 -21.41 -0.43
C HIS A 327 8.17 -20.05 -1.12
N GLU A 328 8.89 -20.03 -2.22
CA GLU A 328 9.07 -18.85 -3.04
C GLU A 328 8.02 -18.82 -4.15
N ASP A 329 7.40 -17.66 -4.32
CA ASP A 329 6.44 -17.40 -5.38
C ASP A 329 6.84 -16.15 -6.17
N PHE A 330 6.75 -16.23 -7.50
CA PHE A 330 6.95 -15.05 -8.36
C PHE A 330 5.72 -14.12 -8.34
N ALA A 331 4.55 -14.65 -8.04
CA ALA A 331 3.31 -13.90 -7.85
C ALA A 331 2.58 -14.47 -6.63
N ILE A 332 2.58 -13.72 -5.55
CA ILE A 332 2.00 -14.13 -4.28
C ILE A 332 0.49 -13.94 -4.34
N GLU A 333 -0.24 -15.04 -4.39
CA GLU A 333 -1.71 -15.02 -4.37
C GLU A 333 -2.20 -14.64 -2.97
N VAL A 334 -2.94 -13.53 -2.89
CA VAL A 334 -3.63 -13.07 -1.69
C VAL A 334 -5.13 -13.14 -1.93
N GLY A 335 -5.77 -14.20 -1.48
CA GLY A 335 -7.20 -14.45 -1.68
C GLY A 335 -8.10 -13.47 -0.92
N PRO A 336 -9.41 -13.45 -1.22
CA PRO A 336 -10.39 -12.61 -0.53
C PRO A 336 -10.37 -12.81 0.99
N GLY A 337 -10.21 -11.71 1.74
CA GLY A 337 -10.16 -11.75 3.21
C GLY A 337 -8.91 -12.41 3.80
N GLN A 338 -7.94 -12.80 2.98
CA GLN A 338 -6.70 -13.45 3.44
C GLN A 338 -5.61 -12.45 3.80
N THR A 339 -4.67 -12.94 4.62
CA THR A 339 -3.39 -12.27 4.86
C THR A 339 -2.24 -13.17 4.49
N VAL A 340 -1.14 -12.58 4.00
CA VAL A 340 0.08 -13.30 3.65
C VAL A 340 1.29 -12.53 4.16
N ASP A 341 2.19 -13.22 4.86
CA ASP A 341 3.48 -12.67 5.26
C ASP A 341 4.59 -13.26 4.37
N ALA A 342 5.35 -12.39 3.70
CA ALA A 342 6.41 -12.80 2.79
C ALA A 342 7.73 -12.06 3.10
N LEU A 343 8.84 -12.79 3.03
CA LEU A 343 10.18 -12.24 3.19
C LEU A 343 10.79 -11.96 1.82
N TYR A 344 11.50 -10.84 1.74
CA TYR A 344 12.16 -10.35 0.53
C TYR A 344 13.64 -10.08 0.83
N GLY A 345 14.51 -10.73 0.07
CA GLY A 345 15.93 -10.46 0.09
C GLY A 345 16.41 -10.17 -1.33
N TRP A 346 17.40 -9.33 -1.49
CA TRP A 346 18.02 -9.10 -2.79
C TRP A 346 19.46 -9.58 -2.77
N GLU A 347 19.78 -10.59 -3.58
CA GLU A 347 21.16 -11.01 -3.79
C GLU A 347 21.74 -10.34 -5.02
N ASP A 348 22.73 -9.47 -4.81
CA ASP A 348 23.50 -8.92 -5.91
C ASP A 348 24.53 -9.93 -6.41
N THR A 349 24.09 -10.80 -7.31
CA THR A 349 24.96 -11.81 -7.95
C THR A 349 25.97 -11.19 -8.92
N GLY A 350 25.86 -9.90 -9.22
CA GLY A 350 26.74 -9.15 -10.09
C GLY A 350 27.93 -8.49 -9.39
N ASN A 351 28.12 -8.73 -8.09
CA ASN A 351 29.20 -8.13 -7.25
C ASN A 351 29.13 -6.60 -7.13
N TRP A 352 27.93 -6.02 -7.15
CA TRP A 352 27.75 -4.58 -6.94
C TRP A 352 28.11 -4.12 -5.53
N SER A 353 28.29 -5.03 -4.62
CA SER A 353 28.75 -4.76 -3.27
C SER A 353 30.21 -4.30 -3.18
N ASP A 354 31.01 -4.55 -4.22
CA ASP A 354 32.37 -4.07 -4.29
C ASP A 354 32.42 -2.67 -4.92
N PRO A 355 32.77 -1.61 -4.19
CA PRO A 355 32.87 -0.26 -4.73
C PRO A 355 34.03 -0.08 -5.71
N SER A 356 34.84 -1.13 -5.96
CA SER A 356 35.95 -1.06 -6.90
C SER A 356 35.45 -1.01 -8.34
N PRO A 357 35.75 0.04 -9.12
CA PRO A 357 35.39 0.10 -10.53
C PRO A 357 35.93 -1.06 -11.37
N ALA A 358 36.97 -1.74 -10.90
CA ALA A 358 37.57 -2.88 -11.57
C ALA A 358 36.77 -4.18 -11.39
N ALA A 359 35.96 -4.27 -10.32
CA ALA A 359 35.09 -5.41 -10.09
C ALA A 359 33.78 -5.33 -10.89
N HIS A 360 33.45 -4.15 -11.42
CA HIS A 360 32.25 -3.91 -12.18
C HIS A 360 32.62 -3.56 -13.64
N PRO A 361 32.86 -4.55 -14.50
CA PRO A 361 33.06 -4.27 -15.91
C PRO A 361 31.81 -3.54 -16.40
N THR A 362 32.00 -2.33 -16.91
CA THR A 362 30.92 -1.59 -17.58
C THR A 362 30.31 -2.50 -18.62
N LEU A 363 29.03 -2.86 -18.42
CA LEU A 363 28.30 -3.43 -19.52
C LEU A 363 28.22 -2.38 -20.61
N PRO A 364 28.42 -2.77 -21.89
CA PRO A 364 28.29 -1.82 -22.97
C PRO A 364 26.93 -1.16 -22.90
N ASP A 365 26.90 0.15 -23.14
CA ASP A 365 25.66 0.89 -23.28
C ASP A 365 24.72 0.11 -24.20
N GLN A 366 23.56 -0.24 -23.67
CA GLN A 366 22.51 -0.83 -24.47
C GLN A 366 21.44 0.25 -24.72
N PRO A 367 21.46 0.92 -25.87
CA PRO A 367 20.50 1.98 -26.18
C PRO A 367 19.06 1.51 -26.05
N ALA A 368 18.77 0.26 -26.42
CA ALA A 368 17.45 -0.35 -26.27
C ALA A 368 17.02 -0.50 -24.80
N ALA A 369 17.95 -0.69 -23.86
CA ALA A 369 17.66 -0.70 -22.45
C ALA A 369 17.38 0.71 -21.93
N LEU A 370 18.07 1.70 -22.45
CA LEU A 370 17.83 3.12 -22.12
C LEU A 370 16.47 3.60 -22.63
N ASP A 371 16.03 3.16 -23.79
CA ASP A 371 14.71 3.51 -24.34
C ASP A 371 13.56 2.92 -23.53
N THR A 372 13.75 1.74 -22.91
CA THR A 372 12.76 1.14 -22.00
C THR A 372 12.70 1.81 -20.63
N LEU A 373 13.67 2.68 -20.32
CA LEU A 373 13.73 3.46 -19.09
C LEU A 373 12.81 4.67 -19.09
N HIS A 374 12.40 5.11 -20.24
CA HIS A 374 11.55 6.28 -20.42
C HIS A 374 10.11 5.86 -20.67
N LEU A 375 9.34 5.75 -19.63
CA LEU A 375 7.89 5.64 -19.73
C LEU A 375 7.31 7.05 -19.69
N SER A 376 7.00 7.59 -20.87
CA SER A 376 6.19 8.82 -21.02
C SER A 376 6.70 10.06 -20.26
N GLY A 377 8.02 10.21 -20.15
CA GLY A 377 8.64 11.34 -19.47
C GLY A 377 8.83 11.19 -17.96
N ASP A 378 8.31 10.14 -17.38
CA ASP A 378 8.56 9.79 -15.99
C ASP A 378 9.74 8.83 -15.87
N THR A 379 10.53 9.05 -14.88
CA THR A 379 11.88 8.51 -14.78
C THR A 379 12.00 7.39 -13.76
N TRP A 380 10.99 6.58 -13.60
CA TRP A 380 11.04 5.42 -12.73
C TRP A 380 10.85 4.15 -13.54
N TRP A 381 11.55 3.09 -13.18
CA TRP A 381 11.37 1.80 -13.81
C TRP A 381 12.27 0.75 -13.17
N SER A 382 12.16 -0.46 -13.62
CA SER A 382 12.76 -1.60 -12.98
C SER A 382 14.06 -2.07 -13.65
N GLY A 383 15.03 -2.39 -12.86
CA GLY A 383 15.89 -3.49 -13.13
C GLY A 383 17.17 -3.26 -13.90
N SER A 384 17.79 -2.09 -13.89
CA SER A 384 19.18 -2.01 -14.34
C SER A 384 20.11 -1.80 -13.16
N ARG A 385 21.07 -2.70 -12.99
CA ARG A 385 22.15 -2.54 -12.02
C ARG A 385 22.99 -1.27 -12.26
N PHE A 386 22.93 -0.65 -13.44
CA PHE A 386 23.56 0.63 -13.69
C PHE A 386 22.98 1.76 -12.87
N LEU A 387 21.74 1.66 -12.47
CA LEU A 387 21.08 2.67 -11.65
C LEU A 387 21.60 2.67 -10.21
N GLY A 388 22.17 1.56 -9.74
CA GLY A 388 22.87 1.46 -8.46
C GLY A 388 24.26 2.11 -8.43
N GLN A 389 24.76 2.70 -9.50
CA GLN A 389 26.09 3.34 -9.50
C GLN A 389 26.05 4.70 -8.81
N GLN A 390 27.00 4.93 -7.91
CA GLN A 390 27.17 6.18 -7.20
C GLN A 390 27.72 7.30 -8.08
N ASP A 391 28.62 6.96 -9.02
CA ASP A 391 29.17 7.93 -9.95
C ASP A 391 28.19 8.18 -11.09
N LYS A 392 27.37 9.21 -10.91
CA LYS A 392 26.35 9.63 -11.87
C LYS A 392 26.90 10.47 -13.02
N THR A 393 28.20 10.76 -13.03
CA THR A 393 28.82 11.60 -14.05
C THR A 393 28.81 10.96 -15.42
N ASN A 394 28.66 9.65 -15.50
CA ASN A 394 28.70 8.85 -16.71
C ASN A 394 27.33 8.43 -17.25
N PHE A 395 26.24 8.83 -16.60
CA PHE A 395 24.90 8.53 -17.12
C PHE A 395 24.52 9.46 -18.26
N PRO A 396 23.89 8.97 -19.33
CA PRO A 396 23.33 9.80 -20.36
C PRO A 396 22.35 10.84 -19.79
N PRO A 397 22.29 12.05 -20.38
CA PRO A 397 21.31 13.04 -19.94
C PRO A 397 19.89 12.51 -20.00
N GLY A 398 19.11 12.72 -18.95
CA GLY A 398 17.71 12.30 -18.86
C GLY A 398 17.47 10.97 -18.14
N ILE A 399 18.51 10.31 -17.65
CA ILE A 399 18.34 9.16 -16.77
C ILE A 399 18.10 9.65 -15.33
N THR A 400 17.07 9.24 -14.84
CA THR A 400 16.30 9.42 -13.62
C THR A 400 16.88 10.29 -12.51
N VAL A 401 16.05 11.16 -11.97
CA VAL A 401 16.29 11.93 -10.75
C VAL A 401 16.20 11.09 -9.47
N TYR A 402 15.63 9.87 -9.54
CA TYR A 402 15.39 9.03 -8.36
C TYR A 402 16.61 8.22 -7.90
N ASN A 403 17.59 8.03 -8.74
CA ASN A 403 18.81 7.30 -8.41
C ASN A 403 19.90 8.23 -7.85
N GLN A 404 19.60 8.97 -6.82
CA GLN A 404 20.54 9.96 -6.28
C GLN A 404 21.63 9.33 -5.40
N CYS A 405 21.37 8.16 -4.83
CA CYS A 405 22.23 7.49 -3.86
C CYS A 405 22.75 6.15 -4.32
N GLY A 406 22.56 5.82 -5.58
CA GLY A 406 22.94 4.53 -6.12
C GLY A 406 21.87 3.46 -5.95
N GLU A 407 20.69 3.82 -5.42
CA GLU A 407 19.54 2.96 -5.33
C GLU A 407 18.98 2.62 -6.71
N TYR A 408 18.34 1.49 -6.85
CA TYR A 408 17.57 1.15 -8.05
C TYR A 408 16.19 0.57 -7.68
N TYR A 409 15.27 0.67 -8.62
CA TYR A 409 13.87 0.39 -8.38
C TYR A 409 13.38 -0.75 -9.26
N GLN A 410 12.59 -1.62 -8.68
CA GLN A 410 11.83 -2.66 -9.36
C GLN A 410 10.35 -2.35 -9.22
N VAL A 411 9.55 -2.75 -10.21
CA VAL A 411 8.09 -2.64 -10.10
C VAL A 411 7.56 -3.77 -9.22
N SER A 412 6.59 -3.47 -8.37
CA SER A 412 5.78 -4.46 -7.66
C SER A 412 4.31 -4.14 -7.90
N HIS A 413 3.55 -5.13 -8.39
CA HIS A 413 2.18 -4.86 -8.84
C HIS A 413 1.30 -6.12 -8.76
N SER A 414 -0.03 -5.96 -8.88
CA SER A 414 -0.91 -7.08 -9.14
C SER A 414 -0.68 -7.62 -10.55
N HIS A 415 -0.49 -8.94 -10.66
CA HIS A 415 -0.33 -9.60 -11.96
C HIS A 415 -1.66 -9.82 -12.70
N ALA A 416 -2.80 -9.53 -12.07
CA ALA A 416 -4.06 -9.31 -12.74
C ALA A 416 -4.02 -7.94 -13.44
N LEU A 417 -3.65 -7.91 -14.73
CA LEU A 417 -3.24 -6.67 -15.42
C LEU A 417 -4.29 -5.57 -15.49
N ASN A 418 -5.56 -5.90 -15.35
CA ASN A 418 -6.62 -4.88 -15.22
C ASN A 418 -6.48 -4.07 -13.92
N GLU A 419 -5.87 -4.63 -12.89
CA GLU A 419 -5.69 -3.99 -11.59
C GLU A 419 -4.53 -2.99 -11.55
N VAL A 420 -3.63 -3.02 -12.54
CA VAL A 420 -2.60 -2.00 -12.73
C VAL A 420 -3.10 -0.80 -13.53
N THR A 421 -4.41 -0.66 -13.62
CA THR A 421 -5.06 0.46 -14.31
C THR A 421 -6.09 1.12 -13.38
N ASN A 422 -6.36 2.41 -13.62
CA ASN A 422 -7.54 3.09 -13.09
C ASN A 422 -8.37 3.55 -14.27
N TYR A 423 -9.66 3.21 -14.32
CA TYR A 423 -10.51 3.48 -15.49
C TYR A 423 -9.90 3.03 -16.82
N GLY A 424 -9.06 1.99 -16.81
CA GLY A 424 -8.34 1.50 -17.98
C GLY A 424 -7.10 2.32 -18.38
N ALA A 425 -6.76 3.37 -17.65
CA ALA A 425 -5.50 4.09 -17.84
C ALA A 425 -4.35 3.24 -17.28
N ALA A 426 -3.39 2.89 -18.14
CA ALA A 426 -2.25 2.07 -17.78
C ALA A 426 -1.35 2.77 -16.74
N MET A 427 -0.61 1.97 -15.96
CA MET A 427 0.32 2.42 -14.94
C MET A 427 -0.35 3.30 -13.86
N GLY A 428 -1.54 2.95 -13.52
CA GLY A 428 -2.27 3.42 -12.35
C GLY A 428 -2.51 2.25 -11.39
N GLY A 429 -3.52 2.29 -10.58
CA GLY A 429 -4.04 1.14 -9.84
C GLY A 429 -3.07 0.52 -8.81
N MET A 430 -3.18 -0.81 -8.67
CA MET A 430 -2.47 -1.62 -7.66
C MET A 430 -1.04 -1.90 -8.13
N LEU A 431 -0.22 -0.88 -8.08
CA LEU A 431 1.19 -0.88 -8.44
C LEU A 431 1.98 -0.03 -7.44
N THR A 432 3.17 -0.45 -7.12
CA THR A 432 4.17 0.28 -6.34
C THR A 432 5.57 -0.04 -6.82
N LEU A 433 6.58 0.48 -6.15
CA LEU A 433 7.97 0.16 -6.42
C LEU A 433 8.59 -0.59 -5.25
N TRP A 434 9.57 -1.40 -5.58
CA TRP A 434 10.50 -1.98 -4.63
C TRP A 434 11.86 -1.33 -4.85
N ARG A 435 12.33 -0.58 -3.85
CA ARG A 435 13.63 0.08 -3.85
C ARG A 435 14.70 -0.86 -3.31
N ILE A 436 15.80 -0.99 -4.02
CA ILE A 436 16.98 -1.73 -3.60
C ILE A 436 18.10 -0.72 -3.34
N ASP A 437 18.48 -0.59 -2.09
CA ASP A 437 19.56 0.29 -1.66
C ASP A 437 20.93 -0.41 -1.79
N PRO A 438 22.02 0.28 -2.13
CA PRO A 438 23.34 -0.30 -2.18
C PRO A 438 23.79 -0.72 -0.77
N ILE A 439 24.65 -1.75 -0.67
CA ILE A 439 25.17 -2.31 0.60
C ILE A 439 25.79 -1.24 1.48
N ASN A 440 26.55 -0.36 0.89
CA ASN A 440 27.13 0.77 1.60
C ASN A 440 26.15 1.94 1.43
N HIS A 441 25.20 2.03 2.32
CA HIS A 441 24.38 3.22 2.44
C HIS A 441 25.26 4.46 2.50
N PHE A 442 25.32 5.16 1.38
CA PHE A 442 25.79 6.53 1.43
C PHE A 442 24.55 7.34 1.77
N ASP A 443 24.63 7.97 2.93
CA ASP A 443 23.55 8.84 3.41
C ASP A 443 23.09 9.77 2.28
N CYS A 444 21.97 9.44 1.66
CA CYS A 444 21.13 10.40 0.99
C CYS A 444 20.46 11.24 2.06
N ALA A 445 21.28 11.85 2.92
CA ALA A 445 20.86 12.82 3.89
C ALA A 445 20.73 14.19 3.25
#